data_8eaf8130b05fb49d92d3e306dcd4bf61
#
_entry.id   8eaf8130b05fb49d92d3e306dcd4bf61
#
_cell.length_a   1.000
_cell.length_b   1.000
_cell.length_c   1.000
_cell.angle_alpha   90.00
_cell.angle_beta   90.00
_cell.angle_gamma   90.00
#
_symmetry.space_group_name_H-M   'P 1'
#
loop_
_entity.id
_entity.type
_entity.pdbx_description
1 polymer ?
#
loop_
_entity_poly.entity_id
_entity_poly.type
_entity_poly.pdbx_seq_one_letter_code
_entity_poly.pdbx_strand_id
1 'polypeptide(L)'
;TSIVFTAACADPAANKPKAETSAPSNTVKSGNAPTLTEAAKPGVLADFKAVGTELAITPENSKVEFTGSKVTGKHDGGFKVFKGFIDLVGEKAESSRVLVDIEMASVFSDSDGLSKHLQTGDFFEVDRFPKSSFFSTKIEPDAAKGAGNFTVTGDLEMRDVKKSVKFPAT
;
A
#
# COMPACT_ATOMS: atom_id res chain seq x y z
N THR A 1 9.94 -36.98 -33.40
CA THR A 1 10.26 -36.18 -32.23
C THR A 1 9.35 -34.99 -32.25
N SER A 2 8.24 -35.02 -31.47
CA SER A 2 7.30 -33.90 -31.32
C SER A 2 7.81 -32.94 -30.25
N ILE A 3 8.11 -31.71 -30.63
CA ILE A 3 8.44 -30.63 -29.71
C ILE A 3 7.12 -29.94 -29.36
N VAL A 4 6.68 -30.13 -28.11
CA VAL A 4 5.55 -29.43 -27.52
C VAL A 4 6.06 -28.07 -27.01
N PHE A 5 5.73 -26.99 -27.69
CA PHE A 5 5.90 -25.64 -27.17
C PHE A 5 4.77 -25.36 -26.17
N THR A 6 5.08 -25.43 -24.88
CA THR A 6 4.22 -24.85 -23.86
C THR A 6 4.45 -23.33 -23.87
N ALA A 7 3.55 -22.60 -24.51
CA ALA A 7 3.48 -21.15 -24.32
C ALA A 7 3.03 -20.88 -22.89
N ALA A 8 3.97 -20.63 -21.99
CA ALA A 8 3.67 -20.07 -20.69
C ALA A 8 3.11 -18.66 -20.93
N CYS A 9 1.85 -18.43 -20.58
CA CYS A 9 1.29 -17.08 -20.52
C CYS A 9 2.11 -16.27 -19.51
N ALA A 10 3.01 -15.42 -19.99
CA ALA A 10 3.79 -14.55 -19.15
C ALA A 10 2.84 -13.54 -18.47
N ASP A 11 2.89 -13.44 -17.14
CA ASP A 11 2.18 -12.41 -16.39
C ASP A 11 2.69 -11.03 -16.83
N PRO A 12 1.85 -10.16 -17.43
CA PRO A 12 2.28 -8.84 -17.91
C PRO A 12 2.82 -7.92 -16.81
N ALA A 13 2.55 -8.24 -15.54
CA ALA A 13 3.03 -7.51 -14.37
C ALA A 13 4.17 -8.23 -13.62
N ALA A 14 4.78 -9.26 -14.20
CA ALA A 14 5.81 -10.09 -13.54
C ALA A 14 7.01 -9.29 -12.98
N ASN A 15 7.32 -8.13 -13.57
CA ASN A 15 8.43 -7.26 -13.16
C ASN A 15 8.03 -6.18 -12.13
N LYS A 16 6.79 -6.20 -11.65
CA LYS A 16 6.31 -5.26 -10.62
C LYS A 16 6.34 -5.91 -9.24
N PRO A 17 6.66 -5.15 -8.16
CA PRO A 17 6.53 -5.66 -6.82
C PRO A 17 5.11 -6.14 -6.56
N LYS A 18 4.97 -7.37 -6.05
CA LYS A 18 3.65 -7.92 -5.69
C LYS A 18 3.39 -7.66 -4.21
N ALA A 19 2.24 -7.08 -3.90
CA ALA A 19 1.73 -7.02 -2.54
C ALA A 19 0.98 -8.32 -2.23
N GLU A 20 1.35 -8.98 -1.14
CA GLU A 20 0.62 -10.13 -0.62
C GLU A 20 -0.45 -9.65 0.35
N THR A 21 -1.64 -10.22 0.28
CA THR A 21 -2.76 -9.86 1.16
C THR A 21 -3.13 -11.02 2.08
N SER A 22 -3.43 -10.70 3.34
CA SER A 22 -3.88 -11.65 4.36
C SER A 22 -4.96 -11.02 5.26
N ALA A 23 -5.44 -11.79 6.24
CA ALA A 23 -6.31 -11.24 7.27
C ALA A 23 -5.60 -10.10 8.03
N PRO A 24 -6.35 -9.09 8.54
CA PRO A 24 -5.76 -7.99 9.29
C PRO A 24 -4.96 -8.50 10.49
N SER A 25 -3.89 -7.78 10.84
CA SER A 25 -3.07 -8.13 12.01
C SER A 25 -3.85 -7.88 13.30
N ASN A 26 -4.25 -8.96 13.99
CA ASN A 26 -4.91 -8.86 15.30
C ASN A 26 -3.92 -8.68 16.46
N THR A 27 -2.62 -8.49 16.20
CA THR A 27 -1.62 -8.48 17.27
C THR A 27 -0.62 -7.36 17.08
N VAL A 28 -0.82 -6.27 17.76
CA VAL A 28 0.27 -5.36 18.10
C VAL A 28 0.86 -5.85 19.43
N LYS A 29 1.78 -6.83 19.36
CA LYS A 29 2.73 -7.09 20.44
C LYS A 29 4.08 -6.59 19.99
N SER A 30 4.37 -5.35 20.28
CA SER A 30 5.74 -4.83 20.30
C SER A 30 5.90 -3.96 21.51
N GLY A 31 7.01 -4.12 22.21
CA GLY A 31 7.30 -3.39 23.41
C GLY A 31 7.31 -1.88 23.18
N ASN A 32 6.68 -1.15 24.09
CA ASN A 32 6.71 0.31 24.27
C ASN A 32 6.23 1.20 23.11
N ALA A 33 5.47 0.72 22.13
CA ALA A 33 4.67 1.58 21.28
C ALA A 33 3.31 1.81 21.93
N PRO A 34 2.72 3.01 21.88
CA PRO A 34 1.36 3.21 22.39
C PRO A 34 0.43 2.22 21.68
N THR A 35 -0.35 1.51 22.45
CA THR A 35 -1.32 0.52 21.98
C THR A 35 -2.36 1.24 21.12
N LEU A 36 -2.24 1.12 19.81
CA LEU A 36 -3.30 1.54 18.90
C LEU A 36 -4.34 0.41 18.86
N THR A 37 -5.26 0.45 19.81
CA THR A 37 -6.29 -0.58 20.01
C THR A 37 -7.52 -0.36 19.13
N GLU A 38 -7.51 0.63 18.25
CA GLU A 38 -8.66 0.95 17.41
C GLU A 38 -8.28 0.89 15.94
N ALA A 39 -9.08 0.14 15.17
CA ALA A 39 -8.98 0.10 13.73
C ALA A 39 -8.93 1.52 13.18
N ALA A 40 -7.85 1.85 12.48
CA ALA A 40 -7.69 3.17 11.89
C ALA A 40 -8.87 3.47 10.97
N LYS A 41 -9.72 4.44 11.32
CA LYS A 41 -10.73 4.96 10.42
C LYS A 41 -10.04 5.70 9.28
N PRO A 42 -10.52 5.64 8.04
CA PRO A 42 -9.97 6.44 6.95
C PRO A 42 -9.85 7.91 7.35
N GLY A 43 -8.64 8.46 7.30
CA GLY A 43 -8.38 9.84 7.72
C GLY A 43 -7.75 10.00 9.11
N VAL A 44 -7.09 8.98 9.64
CA VAL A 44 -6.52 8.91 11.01
C VAL A 44 -5.20 9.67 11.18
N LEU A 45 -4.65 10.27 10.14
CA LEU A 45 -3.47 11.13 10.31
C LEU A 45 -3.67 12.25 11.35
N ALA A 46 -4.92 12.69 11.56
CA ALA A 46 -5.25 13.76 12.50
C ALA A 46 -5.00 13.38 13.98
N ASP A 47 -5.14 12.12 14.33
CA ASP A 47 -5.05 11.63 15.71
C ASP A 47 -3.68 11.01 16.05
N PHE A 48 -2.84 10.84 15.02
CA PHE A 48 -1.53 10.21 15.20
C PHE A 48 -0.48 11.24 15.67
N LYS A 49 0.25 10.90 16.72
CA LYS A 49 1.42 11.67 17.18
C LYS A 49 2.69 10.91 16.86
N ALA A 50 3.56 11.52 16.05
CA ALA A 50 4.90 11.01 15.84
C ALA A 50 5.69 11.02 17.16
N VAL A 51 6.51 10.01 17.38
CA VAL A 51 7.43 9.92 18.51
C VAL A 51 8.89 10.06 18.09
N GLY A 52 9.16 9.99 16.79
CA GLY A 52 10.46 10.17 16.16
C GLY A 52 10.49 11.39 15.25
N THR A 53 11.36 11.33 14.23
CA THR A 53 11.42 12.35 13.18
C THR A 53 10.35 12.08 12.14
N GLU A 54 9.49 13.04 11.90
CA GLU A 54 8.44 12.96 10.88
C GLU A 54 9.01 13.30 9.49
N LEU A 55 8.94 12.35 8.58
CA LEU A 55 9.28 12.54 7.16
C LEU A 55 8.00 12.53 6.33
N ALA A 56 7.64 13.68 5.77
CA ALA A 56 6.40 13.84 5.03
C ALA A 56 6.38 13.01 3.74
N ILE A 57 5.23 12.37 3.47
CA ILE A 57 4.89 11.69 2.21
C ILE A 57 3.84 12.53 1.51
N THR A 58 4.20 13.11 0.36
CA THR A 58 3.35 14.00 -0.44
C THR A 58 3.47 13.67 -1.93
N PRO A 59 2.53 14.11 -2.77
CA PRO A 59 2.62 13.88 -4.23
C PRO A 59 3.86 14.50 -4.89
N GLU A 60 4.50 15.48 -4.25
CA GLU A 60 5.72 16.13 -4.76
C GLU A 60 6.97 15.25 -4.58
N ASN A 61 6.99 14.42 -3.54
CA ASN A 61 8.16 13.59 -3.19
C ASN A 61 7.91 12.08 -3.29
N SER A 62 6.67 11.67 -3.48
CA SER A 62 6.26 10.26 -3.45
C SER A 62 5.19 9.96 -4.49
N LYS A 63 4.94 8.67 -4.72
CA LYS A 63 3.87 8.18 -5.59
C LYS A 63 3.16 7.01 -4.94
N VAL A 64 1.85 6.94 -5.16
CA VAL A 64 1.03 5.77 -4.85
C VAL A 64 0.50 5.23 -6.16
N GLU A 65 1.04 4.11 -6.58
CA GLU A 65 0.77 3.50 -7.89
C GLU A 65 0.32 2.05 -7.75
N PHE A 66 -0.42 1.56 -8.73
CA PHE A 66 -0.81 0.17 -8.85
C PHE A 66 -0.67 -0.31 -10.29
N THR A 67 -0.53 -1.61 -10.46
CA THR A 67 -0.64 -2.28 -11.75
C THR A 67 -1.71 -3.35 -11.64
N GLY A 68 -2.76 -3.21 -12.42
CA GLY A 68 -3.78 -4.25 -12.61
C GLY A 68 -3.45 -5.08 -13.85
N SER A 69 -3.44 -6.40 -13.75
CA SER A 69 -3.15 -7.28 -14.87
C SER A 69 -4.26 -8.30 -15.13
N LYS A 70 -4.43 -8.66 -16.39
CA LYS A 70 -5.23 -9.78 -16.86
C LYS A 70 -4.43 -10.57 -17.88
N VAL A 71 -4.91 -11.74 -18.27
CA VAL A 71 -4.19 -12.64 -19.23
C VAL A 71 -3.75 -11.93 -20.51
N THR A 72 -4.50 -10.95 -20.98
CA THR A 72 -4.29 -10.27 -22.26
C THR A 72 -3.65 -8.89 -22.16
N GLY A 73 -3.29 -8.41 -20.95
CA GLY A 73 -2.69 -7.09 -20.79
C GLY A 73 -2.65 -6.60 -19.34
N LYS A 74 -2.17 -5.39 -19.17
CA LYS A 74 -2.10 -4.69 -17.91
C LYS A 74 -2.55 -3.25 -18.06
N HIS A 75 -2.90 -2.64 -16.94
CA HIS A 75 -3.10 -1.21 -16.80
C HIS A 75 -2.27 -0.69 -15.64
N ASP A 76 -1.55 0.37 -15.85
CA ASP A 76 -0.83 1.08 -14.81
C ASP A 76 -1.67 2.30 -14.38
N GLY A 77 -1.72 2.56 -13.09
CA GLY A 77 -2.47 3.66 -12.52
C GLY A 77 -1.97 4.05 -11.14
N GLY A 78 -2.67 4.96 -10.49
CA GLY A 78 -2.30 5.44 -9.16
C GLY A 78 -3.30 6.45 -8.61
N PHE A 79 -2.86 7.20 -7.61
CA PHE A 79 -3.64 8.24 -6.95
C PHE A 79 -2.84 9.54 -6.96
N LYS A 80 -3.48 10.65 -7.37
CA LYS A 80 -2.84 11.96 -7.48
C LYS A 80 -2.83 12.73 -6.16
N VAL A 81 -3.77 12.42 -5.25
CA VAL A 81 -3.93 13.12 -3.98
C VAL A 81 -3.84 12.11 -2.85
N PHE A 82 -2.80 12.24 -2.08
CA PHE A 82 -2.55 11.49 -0.87
C PHE A 82 -1.66 12.30 0.06
N LYS A 83 -1.64 11.95 1.31
CA LYS A 83 -0.73 12.52 2.31
C LYS A 83 -0.37 11.45 3.32
N GLY A 84 0.80 11.57 3.90
CA GLY A 84 1.26 10.65 4.91
C GLY A 84 2.57 11.10 5.51
N PHE A 85 3.13 10.24 6.32
CA PHE A 85 4.48 10.42 6.86
C PHE A 85 5.10 9.08 7.28
N ILE A 86 6.41 9.11 7.39
CA ILE A 86 7.19 8.10 8.08
C ILE A 86 7.58 8.69 9.43
N ASP A 87 7.21 8.04 10.51
CA ASP A 87 7.67 8.35 11.87
C ASP A 87 8.96 7.55 12.11
N LEU A 88 10.11 8.18 11.85
CA LEU A 88 11.43 7.56 11.95
C LEU A 88 11.91 7.58 13.40
N VAL A 89 11.90 6.42 14.04
CA VAL A 89 12.27 6.27 15.45
C VAL A 89 13.70 5.76 15.59
N GLY A 90 14.58 6.60 16.17
CA GLY A 90 15.97 6.24 16.46
C GLY A 90 16.80 5.88 15.24
N GLU A 91 16.47 6.47 14.09
CA GLU A 91 17.15 6.21 12.79
C GLU A 91 17.12 4.74 12.35
N LYS A 92 16.15 3.96 12.86
CA LYS A 92 15.99 2.54 12.56
C LYS A 92 14.65 2.29 11.86
N ALA A 93 14.70 1.72 10.67
CA ALA A 93 13.49 1.40 9.90
C ALA A 93 12.56 0.45 10.66
N GLU A 94 13.12 -0.53 11.39
CA GLU A 94 12.36 -1.55 12.11
C GLU A 94 11.55 -1.00 13.29
N SER A 95 11.97 0.15 13.80
CA SER A 95 11.26 0.87 14.90
C SER A 95 10.32 1.94 14.37
N SER A 96 10.33 2.18 13.07
CA SER A 96 9.61 3.26 12.40
C SER A 96 8.23 2.82 11.95
N ARG A 97 7.40 3.80 11.58
CA ARG A 97 6.02 3.56 11.15
C ARG A 97 5.71 4.38 9.89
N VAL A 98 4.87 3.85 9.04
CA VAL A 98 4.42 4.52 7.81
C VAL A 98 2.90 4.65 7.87
N LEU A 99 2.41 5.85 7.67
CA LEU A 99 0.98 6.16 7.56
C LEU A 99 0.72 6.90 6.26
N VAL A 100 -0.32 6.50 5.54
CA VAL A 100 -0.75 7.17 4.31
C VAL A 100 -2.27 7.21 4.24
N ASP A 101 -2.84 8.39 4.02
CA ASP A 101 -4.23 8.59 3.64
C ASP A 101 -4.31 8.92 2.15
N ILE A 102 -5.23 8.31 1.44
CA ILE A 102 -5.42 8.42 -0.01
C ILE A 102 -6.82 8.94 -0.29
N GLU A 103 -6.93 9.99 -1.11
CA GLU A 103 -8.20 10.48 -1.63
C GLU A 103 -8.60 9.64 -2.85
N MET A 104 -9.63 8.81 -2.70
CA MET A 104 -9.99 7.79 -3.69
C MET A 104 -10.49 8.36 -5.01
N ALA A 105 -11.13 9.53 -5.00
CA ALA A 105 -11.54 10.24 -6.21
C ALA A 105 -10.37 10.72 -7.09
N SER A 106 -9.15 10.72 -6.55
CA SER A 106 -7.93 11.09 -7.29
C SER A 106 -7.35 9.95 -8.12
N VAL A 107 -8.01 8.80 -8.18
CA VAL A 107 -7.56 7.64 -8.96
C VAL A 107 -7.44 7.99 -10.44
N PHE A 108 -6.36 7.50 -11.05
CA PHE A 108 -6.13 7.59 -12.48
C PHE A 108 -5.56 6.26 -13.00
N SER A 109 -5.65 6.06 -14.31
CA SER A 109 -4.98 4.97 -15.01
C SER A 109 -4.46 5.46 -16.38
N ASP A 110 -3.79 4.59 -17.09
CA ASP A 110 -3.35 4.77 -18.50
C ASP A 110 -4.51 4.82 -19.50
N SER A 111 -5.76 4.75 -19.04
CA SER A 111 -6.98 4.86 -19.83
C SER A 111 -8.01 5.74 -19.12
N ASP A 112 -8.47 6.80 -19.78
CA ASP A 112 -9.49 7.70 -19.22
C ASP A 112 -10.81 6.99 -18.93
N GLY A 113 -11.21 6.05 -19.79
CA GLY A 113 -12.41 5.24 -19.59
C GLY A 113 -12.30 4.37 -18.35
N LEU A 114 -11.15 3.72 -18.14
CA LEU A 114 -10.88 2.93 -16.95
C LEU A 114 -10.80 3.81 -15.70
N SER A 115 -10.16 4.97 -15.79
CA SER A 115 -10.07 5.91 -14.65
C SER A 115 -11.45 6.29 -14.11
N LYS A 116 -12.41 6.58 -15.01
CA LYS A 116 -13.80 6.84 -14.64
C LYS A 116 -14.50 5.61 -14.07
N HIS A 117 -14.27 4.43 -14.67
CA HIS A 117 -14.88 3.17 -14.21
C HIS A 117 -14.38 2.77 -12.82
N LEU A 118 -13.09 2.99 -12.52
CA LEU A 118 -12.53 2.74 -11.19
C LEU A 118 -13.21 3.54 -10.07
N GLN A 119 -13.80 4.70 -10.37
CA GLN A 119 -14.52 5.52 -9.39
C GLN A 119 -15.92 4.99 -9.07
N THR A 120 -16.49 4.14 -9.93
CA THR A 120 -17.85 3.65 -9.76
C THR A 120 -18.01 2.57 -8.68
N GLY A 121 -19.27 2.19 -8.41
CA GLY A 121 -19.63 1.13 -7.48
C GLY A 121 -19.05 -0.25 -7.82
N ASP A 122 -18.67 -0.48 -9.09
CA ASP A 122 -18.05 -1.73 -9.52
C ASP A 122 -16.64 -1.91 -8.95
N PHE A 123 -15.97 -0.79 -8.61
CA PHE A 123 -14.61 -0.79 -8.06
C PHE A 123 -14.53 -0.05 -6.70
N PHE A 124 -14.15 1.23 -6.71
CA PHE A 124 -13.83 1.95 -5.48
C PHE A 124 -15.03 2.64 -4.83
N GLU A 125 -16.13 2.88 -5.59
CA GLU A 125 -17.34 3.54 -5.08
C GLU A 125 -16.99 4.84 -4.31
N VAL A 126 -16.24 5.73 -4.98
CA VAL A 126 -15.56 6.86 -4.32
C VAL A 126 -16.51 7.85 -3.65
N ASP A 127 -17.77 7.93 -4.11
CA ASP A 127 -18.81 8.78 -3.51
C ASP A 127 -19.18 8.30 -2.11
N ARG A 128 -19.13 6.98 -1.88
CA ARG A 128 -19.44 6.37 -0.58
C ARG A 128 -18.19 6.17 0.27
N PHE A 129 -17.08 5.83 -0.37
CA PHE A 129 -15.79 5.56 0.27
C PHE A 129 -14.72 6.51 -0.25
N PRO A 130 -14.77 7.80 0.14
CA PRO A 130 -13.88 8.82 -0.42
C PRO A 130 -12.42 8.67 -0.02
N LYS A 131 -12.13 7.87 1.00
CA LYS A 131 -10.78 7.69 1.55
C LYS A 131 -10.39 6.24 1.70
N SER A 132 -9.08 6.00 1.58
CA SER A 132 -8.40 4.77 1.96
C SER A 132 -7.21 5.13 2.83
N SER A 133 -6.81 4.24 3.73
CA SER A 133 -5.67 4.48 4.60
C SER A 133 -4.78 3.24 4.72
N PHE A 134 -3.50 3.48 4.86
CA PHE A 134 -2.49 2.46 5.14
C PHE A 134 -1.75 2.81 6.43
N PHE A 135 -1.55 1.79 7.26
CA PHE A 135 -0.75 1.89 8.48
C PHE A 135 0.18 0.68 8.58
N SER A 136 1.50 0.91 8.65
CA SER A 136 2.45 -0.18 8.83
C SER A 136 2.35 -0.76 10.25
N THR A 137 2.30 -2.09 10.34
CA THR A 137 2.29 -2.84 11.61
C THR A 137 3.66 -3.44 11.89
N LYS A 138 4.50 -3.62 10.87
CA LYS A 138 5.84 -4.19 10.98
C LYS A 138 6.72 -3.76 9.82
N ILE A 139 7.99 -3.47 10.10
CA ILE A 139 9.03 -3.26 9.11
C ILE A 139 10.20 -4.18 9.47
N GLU A 140 10.64 -5.02 8.56
CA GLU A 140 11.69 -6.02 8.77
C GLU A 140 12.76 -5.90 7.69
N PRO A 141 14.06 -6.03 8.04
CA PRO A 141 15.11 -6.13 7.04
C PRO A 141 14.89 -7.35 6.12
N ASP A 142 15.06 -7.17 4.84
CA ASP A 142 15.07 -8.26 3.86
C ASP A 142 16.52 -8.70 3.61
N ALA A 143 17.02 -9.57 4.49
CA ALA A 143 18.40 -10.03 4.44
C ALA A 143 18.75 -10.74 3.11
N ALA A 144 17.76 -11.31 2.41
CA ALA A 144 17.98 -11.98 1.12
C ALA A 144 18.32 -10.97 0.01
N LYS A 145 17.88 -9.71 0.15
CA LYS A 145 18.13 -8.62 -0.81
C LYS A 145 19.28 -7.69 -0.41
N GLY A 146 19.87 -7.92 0.77
CA GLY A 146 21.00 -7.13 1.26
C GLY A 146 20.59 -5.90 2.06
N ALA A 147 21.59 -5.14 2.54
CA ALA A 147 21.39 -3.96 3.36
C ALA A 147 20.55 -2.88 2.65
N GLY A 148 19.69 -2.18 3.41
CA GLY A 148 18.81 -1.15 2.89
C GLY A 148 17.53 -1.68 2.25
N ASN A 149 17.33 -3.01 2.21
CA ASN A 149 16.08 -3.61 1.75
C ASN A 149 15.26 -4.07 2.95
N PHE A 150 13.96 -3.80 2.88
CA PHE A 150 13.00 -4.10 3.93
C PHE A 150 11.76 -4.77 3.37
N THR A 151 11.04 -5.43 4.24
CA THR A 151 9.67 -5.86 4.03
C THR A 151 8.77 -5.06 4.95
N VAL A 152 7.83 -4.32 4.37
CA VAL A 152 6.80 -3.59 5.11
C VAL A 152 5.54 -4.43 5.13
N THR A 153 5.01 -4.64 6.33
CA THR A 153 3.68 -5.23 6.55
C THR A 153 2.82 -4.17 7.20
N GLY A 154 1.58 -4.03 6.77
CA GLY A 154 0.66 -3.05 7.32
C GLY A 154 -0.78 -3.35 6.96
N ASP A 155 -1.69 -2.66 7.61
CA ASP A 155 -3.11 -2.75 7.35
C ASP A 155 -3.52 -1.69 6.33
N LEU A 156 -4.12 -2.12 5.23
CA LEU A 156 -4.78 -1.29 4.23
C LEU A 156 -6.28 -1.38 4.46
N GLU A 157 -6.91 -0.24 4.69
CA GLU A 157 -8.36 -0.12 4.76
C GLU A 157 -8.87 0.58 3.49
N MET A 158 -9.79 -0.11 2.78
CA MET A 158 -10.40 0.36 1.55
C MET A 158 -11.83 -0.15 1.48
N ARG A 159 -12.81 0.72 1.19
CA ARG A 159 -14.25 0.39 1.15
C ARG A 159 -14.72 -0.29 2.45
N ASP A 160 -14.32 0.20 3.60
CA ASP A 160 -14.58 -0.39 4.93
C ASP A 160 -14.08 -1.85 5.09
N VAL A 161 -13.21 -2.31 4.18
CA VAL A 161 -12.56 -3.61 4.28
C VAL A 161 -11.10 -3.41 4.64
N LYS A 162 -10.70 -3.98 5.75
CA LYS A 162 -9.31 -3.98 6.21
C LYS A 162 -8.63 -5.29 5.84
N LYS A 163 -7.45 -5.18 5.24
CA LYS A 163 -6.58 -6.33 4.94
C LYS A 163 -5.14 -6.01 5.28
N SER A 164 -4.43 -6.98 5.83
CA SER A 164 -2.98 -6.87 5.93
C SER A 164 -2.36 -7.04 4.54
N VAL A 165 -1.48 -6.12 4.19
CA VAL A 165 -0.69 -6.16 2.96
C VAL A 165 0.79 -6.20 3.30
N LYS A 166 1.57 -6.89 2.46
CA LYS A 166 3.00 -7.06 2.62
C LYS A 166 3.69 -6.75 1.31
N PHE A 167 4.70 -5.87 1.32
CA PHE A 167 5.43 -5.48 0.13
C PHE A 167 6.90 -5.14 0.45
N PRO A 168 7.79 -5.26 -0.55
CA PRO A 168 9.20 -4.87 -0.40
C PRO A 168 9.34 -3.34 -0.41
N ALA A 169 10.35 -2.82 0.32
CA ALA A 169 10.74 -1.43 0.38
C ALA A 169 12.27 -1.28 0.38
N THR A 170 12.77 -0.14 -0.05
CA THR A 170 14.18 0.25 -0.03
C THR A 170 14.34 1.64 0.53
#